data_e8d25f88832aef38606ae051eeee6740
#
_entry.id   e8d25f88832aef38606ae051eeee6740
#
_cell.length_a   1.000
_cell.length_b   1.000
_cell.length_c   1.000
_cell.angle_alpha   90.00
_cell.angle_beta   90.00
_cell.angle_gamma   90.00
#
_symmetry.space_group_name_H-M   'P 1'
#
loop_
_entity.id
_entity.type
_entity.pdbx_description
1 polymer ?
#
loop_
_entity_poly.entity_id
_entity_poly.type
_entity_poly.pdbx_seq_one_letter_code
_entity_poly.pdbx_strand_id
1 'polypeptide(L)'
;MRYVKLLIMLILLSIAAVGNCQNLQKAGETDVGTLYVDVDSVQSLSKDGQLYLAVFAEEQYTDAEFLKSLREEESLQNAVSAMYLYLFNNNGTEYTVAAHYIIDKDGNVCLDMGGETAVQQTKGNKEMLNVYTKALDALNKKVQQNKWLHK
;
A
#
# COMPACT_ATOMS: atom_id res chain seq x y z
N MET A 1 19.67 3.63 -6.74
CA MET A 1 18.47 4.49 -6.88
C MET A 1 17.73 4.37 -8.22
N ARG A 2 18.42 4.30 -9.37
CA ARG A 2 17.76 4.18 -10.69
C ARG A 2 16.91 2.91 -10.84
N TYR A 3 17.39 1.76 -10.33
CA TYR A 3 16.70 0.47 -10.43
C TYR A 3 15.50 0.32 -9.50
N VAL A 4 15.49 1.00 -8.35
CA VAL A 4 14.34 1.01 -7.42
C VAL A 4 13.17 1.77 -8.02
N LYS A 5 13.44 2.92 -8.67
CA LYS A 5 12.41 3.67 -9.40
C LYS A 5 11.85 2.86 -10.57
N LEU A 6 12.70 2.09 -11.28
CA LEU A 6 12.28 1.24 -12.38
C LEU A 6 11.41 0.07 -11.89
N LEU A 7 11.78 -0.56 -10.77
CA LEU A 7 11.03 -1.66 -10.17
C LEU A 7 9.67 -1.20 -9.64
N ILE A 8 9.65 -0.06 -8.96
CA ILE A 8 8.41 0.59 -8.50
C ILE A 8 7.54 0.98 -9.69
N MET A 9 8.12 1.49 -10.76
CA MET A 9 7.41 1.84 -11.99
C MET A 9 6.83 0.60 -12.69
N LEU A 10 7.51 -0.55 -12.66
CA LEU A 10 7.00 -1.81 -13.20
C LEU A 10 5.82 -2.35 -12.38
N ILE A 11 5.88 -2.22 -11.05
CA ILE A 11 4.79 -2.59 -10.14
C ILE A 11 3.58 -1.67 -10.37
N LEU A 12 3.81 -0.36 -10.54
CA LEU A 12 2.76 0.62 -10.82
C LEU A 12 2.09 0.40 -12.19
N LEU A 13 2.86 0.00 -13.22
CA LEU A 13 2.33 -0.34 -14.54
C LEU A 13 1.45 -1.60 -14.51
N SER A 14 1.75 -2.56 -13.64
CA SER A 14 0.91 -3.76 -13.47
C SER A 14 -0.44 -3.46 -12.78
N ILE A 15 -0.52 -2.36 -12.02
CA ILE A 15 -1.73 -1.92 -11.32
C ILE A 15 -2.63 -1.09 -12.23
N ALA A 16 -2.07 -0.29 -13.12
CA ALA A 16 -2.85 0.46 -14.12
C ALA A 16 -3.64 -0.47 -15.08
N ALA A 17 -3.23 -1.74 -15.18
CA ALA A 17 -3.92 -2.76 -15.99
C ALA A 17 -5.01 -3.53 -15.24
N VAL A 18 -5.10 -3.39 -13.91
CA VAL A 18 -6.09 -4.09 -13.05
C VAL A 18 -7.10 -3.08 -12.50
N GLY A 19 -7.71 -2.31 -13.39
CA GLY A 19 -8.91 -1.56 -13.05
C GLY A 19 -10.01 -2.54 -12.61
N ASN A 20 -10.50 -2.42 -11.37
CA ASN A 20 -11.74 -2.98 -10.81
C ASN A 20 -11.73 -4.33 -10.07
N CYS A 21 -10.61 -4.88 -9.62
CA CYS A 21 -10.66 -6.03 -8.71
C CYS A 21 -9.73 -5.84 -7.51
N GLN A 22 -9.87 -4.74 -6.79
CA GLN A 22 -9.19 -4.56 -5.51
C GLN A 22 -9.91 -5.39 -4.45
N ASN A 23 -9.20 -6.36 -3.86
CA ASN A 23 -9.69 -7.13 -2.72
C ASN A 23 -9.23 -6.45 -1.44
N LEU A 24 -9.93 -5.37 -1.09
CA LEU A 24 -9.60 -4.55 0.07
C LEU A 24 -10.07 -5.21 1.37
N GLN A 25 -9.14 -5.43 2.30
CA GLN A 25 -9.42 -5.92 3.64
C GLN A 25 -9.06 -4.87 4.68
N LYS A 26 -10.01 -4.54 5.56
CA LYS A 26 -9.79 -3.55 6.62
C LYS A 26 -8.61 -3.96 7.53
N ALA A 27 -7.64 -3.08 7.67
CA ALA A 27 -6.51 -3.23 8.59
C ALA A 27 -6.71 -2.49 9.92
N GLY A 28 -7.37 -1.34 9.91
CA GLY A 28 -7.63 -0.55 11.12
C GLY A 28 -8.27 0.79 10.84
N GLU A 29 -8.45 1.55 11.91
CA GLU A 29 -8.84 2.95 11.86
C GLU A 29 -7.62 3.83 12.10
N THR A 30 -7.56 4.96 11.42
CA THR A 30 -6.55 6.00 11.60
C THR A 30 -7.21 7.28 12.11
N ASP A 31 -6.42 8.30 12.38
CA ASP A 31 -6.95 9.61 12.83
C ASP A 31 -7.80 10.31 11.76
N VAL A 32 -7.60 9.95 10.48
CA VAL A 32 -8.28 10.61 9.35
C VAL A 32 -9.22 9.70 8.57
N GLY A 33 -9.22 8.39 8.84
CA GLY A 33 -10.06 7.46 8.10
C GLY A 33 -9.89 6.00 8.45
N THR A 34 -10.14 5.14 7.47
CA THR A 34 -10.01 3.69 7.59
C THR A 34 -8.96 3.18 6.62
N LEU A 35 -8.01 2.40 7.14
CA LEU A 35 -6.93 1.77 6.36
C LEU A 35 -7.36 0.38 5.89
N TYR A 36 -7.21 0.13 4.60
CA TYR A 36 -7.46 -1.15 3.93
C TYR A 36 -6.20 -1.67 3.26
N VAL A 37 -6.03 -2.98 3.21
CA VAL A 37 -4.96 -3.67 2.49
C VAL A 37 -5.52 -4.26 1.21
N ASP A 38 -4.87 -4.01 0.07
CA ASP A 38 -5.15 -4.71 -1.17
C ASP A 38 -4.38 -6.05 -1.18
N VAL A 39 -5.05 -7.13 -0.75
CA VAL A 39 -4.43 -8.45 -0.61
C VAL A 39 -4.06 -9.08 -1.97
N ASP A 40 -4.64 -8.61 -3.07
CA ASP A 40 -4.26 -9.07 -4.41
C ASP A 40 -2.97 -8.44 -4.91
N SER A 41 -2.58 -7.28 -4.36
CA SER A 41 -1.35 -6.57 -4.70
C SER A 41 -0.08 -7.16 -4.09
N VAL A 42 -0.21 -8.08 -3.14
CA VAL A 42 0.91 -8.58 -2.33
C VAL A 42 1.95 -9.30 -3.18
N GLN A 43 3.22 -8.91 -3.03
CA GLN A 43 4.36 -9.48 -3.73
C GLN A 43 5.57 -9.64 -2.78
N SER A 44 6.39 -10.66 -3.05
CA SER A 44 7.71 -10.79 -2.44
C SER A 44 8.76 -10.21 -3.38
N LEU A 45 9.58 -9.31 -2.86
CA LEU A 45 10.66 -8.66 -3.61
C LEU A 45 12.00 -9.01 -2.98
N SER A 46 13.01 -9.27 -3.82
CA SER A 46 14.40 -9.41 -3.36
C SER A 46 15.20 -8.18 -3.77
N LYS A 47 15.89 -7.57 -2.81
CA LYS A 47 16.77 -6.43 -3.04
C LYS A 47 18.02 -6.58 -2.17
N ASP A 48 19.18 -6.48 -2.77
CA ASP A 48 20.49 -6.57 -2.09
C ASP A 48 20.61 -7.82 -1.20
N GLY A 49 20.05 -8.96 -1.65
CA GLY A 49 20.03 -10.23 -0.91
C GLY A 49 19.01 -10.29 0.24
N GLN A 50 18.22 -9.25 0.45
CA GLN A 50 17.15 -9.22 1.43
C GLN A 50 15.78 -9.39 0.78
N LEU A 51 14.87 -10.09 1.47
CA LEU A 51 13.49 -10.25 1.06
C LEU A 51 12.63 -9.20 1.72
N TYR A 52 11.75 -8.62 0.92
CA TYR A 52 10.72 -7.66 1.35
C TYR A 52 9.35 -8.15 0.94
N LEU A 53 8.36 -7.85 1.77
CA LEU A 53 6.96 -8.00 1.45
C LEU A 53 6.43 -6.64 0.99
N ALA A 54 6.03 -6.55 -0.28
CA ALA A 54 5.43 -5.35 -0.86
C ALA A 54 3.90 -5.49 -0.89
N VAL A 55 3.20 -4.44 -0.50
CA VAL A 55 1.73 -4.41 -0.51
C VAL A 55 1.22 -3.00 -0.67
N PHE A 56 0.15 -2.84 -1.46
CA PHE A 56 -0.62 -1.60 -1.51
C PHE A 56 -1.66 -1.57 -0.38
N ALA A 57 -1.83 -0.39 0.19
CA ALA A 57 -2.89 -0.11 1.14
C ALA A 57 -3.56 1.22 0.77
N GLU A 58 -4.86 1.29 0.99
CA GLU A 58 -5.67 2.48 0.77
C GLU A 58 -6.21 2.99 2.10
N GLU A 59 -5.98 4.25 2.40
CA GLU A 59 -6.60 4.95 3.53
C GLU A 59 -7.76 5.79 3.01
N GLN A 60 -8.98 5.34 3.24
CA GLN A 60 -10.19 6.05 2.87
C GLN A 60 -10.50 7.10 3.93
N TYR A 61 -10.53 8.36 3.53
CA TYR A 61 -10.76 9.48 4.43
C TYR A 61 -12.22 9.56 4.86
N THR A 62 -12.47 9.56 6.16
CA THR A 62 -13.81 9.68 6.77
C THR A 62 -13.93 10.87 7.71
N ASP A 63 -12.81 11.44 8.16
CA ASP A 63 -12.81 12.63 8.99
C ASP A 63 -13.21 13.87 8.18
N ALA A 64 -14.29 14.54 8.61
CA ALA A 64 -14.87 15.66 7.86
C ALA A 64 -14.00 16.93 7.93
N GLU A 65 -13.31 17.16 9.04
CA GLU A 65 -12.44 18.33 9.20
C GLU A 65 -11.17 18.17 8.38
N PHE A 66 -10.59 16.98 8.38
CA PHE A 66 -9.46 16.64 7.53
C PHE A 66 -9.81 16.80 6.05
N LEU A 67 -10.94 16.24 5.58
CA LEU A 67 -11.41 16.37 4.20
C LEU A 67 -11.66 17.83 3.81
N LYS A 68 -12.20 18.63 4.73
CA LYS A 68 -12.41 20.06 4.49
C LYS A 68 -11.07 20.77 4.30
N SER A 69 -10.10 20.54 5.20
CA SER A 69 -8.76 21.13 5.10
C SER A 69 -8.04 20.72 3.82
N LEU A 70 -8.11 19.42 3.46
CA LEU A 70 -7.48 18.88 2.25
C LEU A 70 -8.02 19.55 0.98
N ARG A 71 -9.32 19.83 0.93
CA ARG A 71 -10.03 20.41 -0.21
C ARG A 71 -9.87 21.93 -0.36
N GLU A 72 -9.19 22.60 0.57
CA GLU A 72 -8.78 24.01 0.41
C GLU A 72 -7.70 24.15 -0.68
N GLU A 73 -6.94 23.09 -0.94
CA GLU A 73 -6.02 23.00 -2.07
C GLU A 73 -6.76 22.67 -3.36
N GLU A 74 -6.59 23.48 -4.40
CA GLU A 74 -7.30 23.33 -5.68
C GLU A 74 -7.08 21.95 -6.33
N SER A 75 -5.86 21.42 -6.24
CA SER A 75 -5.49 20.10 -6.78
C SER A 75 -6.13 18.92 -6.01
N LEU A 76 -6.62 19.15 -4.79
CA LEU A 76 -7.13 18.12 -3.88
C LEU A 76 -8.63 18.22 -3.61
N GLN A 77 -9.37 19.07 -4.34
CA GLN A 77 -10.81 19.30 -4.12
C GLN A 77 -11.66 18.03 -4.21
N ASN A 78 -11.24 17.07 -5.04
CA ASN A 78 -11.94 15.79 -5.22
C ASN A 78 -11.27 14.62 -4.49
N ALA A 79 -10.26 14.87 -3.66
CA ALA A 79 -9.55 13.84 -2.93
C ALA A 79 -10.49 13.09 -1.97
N VAL A 80 -10.37 11.76 -1.92
CA VAL A 80 -11.17 10.88 -1.07
C VAL A 80 -10.34 9.85 -0.31
N SER A 81 -9.13 9.55 -0.80
CA SER A 81 -8.26 8.54 -0.19
C SER A 81 -6.78 8.81 -0.47
N ALA A 82 -5.93 8.11 0.28
CA ALA A 82 -4.51 7.96 -0.05
C ALA A 82 -4.20 6.50 -0.37
N MET A 83 -3.28 6.30 -1.31
CA MET A 83 -2.72 4.97 -1.61
C MET A 83 -1.25 4.94 -1.25
N TYR A 84 -0.86 3.93 -0.51
CA TYR A 84 0.51 3.70 -0.05
C TYR A 84 1.06 2.40 -0.62
N LEU A 85 2.33 2.38 -1.02
CA LEU A 85 3.09 1.16 -1.22
C LEU A 85 3.99 0.95 -0.01
N TYR A 86 3.68 -0.04 0.80
CA TYR A 86 4.51 -0.44 1.93
C TYR A 86 5.49 -1.54 1.54
N LEU A 87 6.73 -1.41 2.02
CA LEU A 87 7.74 -2.45 1.95
C LEU A 87 8.10 -2.87 3.38
N PHE A 88 7.71 -4.07 3.78
CA PHE A 88 8.09 -4.66 5.06
C PHE A 88 9.34 -5.53 4.88
N ASN A 89 10.21 -5.53 5.89
CA ASN A 89 11.26 -6.56 5.96
C ASN A 89 10.63 -7.95 6.18
N ASN A 90 11.40 -9.02 5.99
CA ASN A 90 10.89 -10.39 5.96
C ASN A 90 10.23 -10.86 7.27
N ASN A 91 10.57 -10.25 8.41
CA ASN A 91 9.98 -10.57 9.72
C ASN A 91 8.92 -9.56 10.18
N GLY A 92 8.61 -8.55 9.37
CA GLY A 92 7.57 -7.57 9.66
C GLY A 92 7.87 -6.62 10.82
N THR A 93 9.12 -6.50 11.25
CA THR A 93 9.49 -5.59 12.35
C THR A 93 9.69 -4.16 11.87
N GLU A 94 9.99 -3.98 10.60
CA GLU A 94 10.29 -2.70 9.98
C GLU A 94 9.56 -2.55 8.65
N TYR A 95 9.24 -1.31 8.31
CA TYR A 95 8.67 -0.98 7.01
C TYR A 95 9.13 0.39 6.52
N THR A 96 9.00 0.60 5.21
CA THR A 96 9.14 1.90 4.55
C THR A 96 7.93 2.18 3.69
N VAL A 97 7.62 3.45 3.49
CA VAL A 97 6.62 3.92 2.52
C VAL A 97 7.33 4.16 1.19
N ALA A 98 7.24 3.22 0.26
CA ALA A 98 7.94 3.32 -1.02
C ALA A 98 7.24 4.27 -2.01
N ALA A 99 5.91 4.44 -1.88
CA ALA A 99 5.12 5.40 -2.64
C ALA A 99 3.90 5.86 -1.82
N HIS A 100 3.46 7.10 -2.07
CA HIS A 100 2.28 7.69 -1.45
C HIS A 100 1.58 8.60 -2.46
N TYR A 101 0.31 8.31 -2.75
CA TYR A 101 -0.52 9.04 -3.69
C TYR A 101 -1.81 9.48 -3.05
N ILE A 102 -2.28 10.68 -3.37
CA ILE A 102 -3.63 11.14 -3.05
C ILE A 102 -4.53 10.83 -4.25
N ILE A 103 -5.68 10.22 -3.98
CA ILE A 103 -6.58 9.66 -5.01
C ILE A 103 -7.93 10.36 -4.94
N ASP A 104 -8.49 10.68 -6.12
CA ASP A 104 -9.84 11.24 -6.24
C ASP A 104 -10.93 10.14 -6.27
N LYS A 105 -12.18 10.58 -6.25
CA LYS A 105 -13.36 9.69 -6.30
C LYS A 105 -13.44 8.81 -7.56
N ASP A 106 -12.74 9.18 -8.63
CA ASP A 106 -12.72 8.47 -9.91
C ASP A 106 -11.51 7.53 -10.03
N GLY A 107 -10.69 7.47 -8.97
CA GLY A 107 -9.49 6.62 -8.90
C GLY A 107 -8.24 7.23 -9.54
N ASN A 108 -8.27 8.52 -9.90
CA ASN A 108 -7.11 9.19 -10.47
C ASN A 108 -6.19 9.73 -9.39
N VAL A 109 -4.89 9.80 -9.69
CA VAL A 109 -3.90 10.42 -8.82
C VAL A 109 -4.03 11.93 -8.90
N CYS A 110 -4.42 12.57 -7.79
CA CYS A 110 -4.44 14.04 -7.64
C CYS A 110 -3.04 14.58 -7.34
N LEU A 111 -2.29 13.86 -6.49
CA LEU A 111 -0.99 14.30 -6.03
C LEU A 111 -0.09 13.09 -5.76
N ASP A 112 1.14 13.14 -6.26
CA ASP A 112 2.21 12.20 -5.93
C ASP A 112 3.07 12.82 -4.81
N MET A 113 2.98 12.24 -3.62
CA MET A 113 3.75 12.65 -2.45
C MET A 113 5.15 12.05 -2.42
N GLY A 114 5.41 11.10 -3.33
CA GLY A 114 6.66 10.33 -3.35
C GLY A 114 6.76 9.28 -2.27
N GLY A 115 7.93 8.66 -2.18
CA GLY A 115 8.26 7.69 -1.14
C GLY A 115 9.09 8.31 -0.03
N GLU A 116 9.06 7.69 1.14
CA GLU A 116 9.91 8.03 2.28
C GLU A 116 11.17 7.15 2.27
N THR A 117 12.29 7.71 2.71
CA THR A 117 13.54 6.95 2.89
C THR A 117 13.69 6.42 4.32
N ALA A 118 12.89 6.94 5.25
CA ALA A 118 12.93 6.56 6.66
C ALA A 118 12.39 5.15 6.87
N VAL A 119 13.14 4.32 7.58
CA VAL A 119 12.68 3.02 8.09
C VAL A 119 11.90 3.25 9.37
N GLN A 120 10.69 2.72 9.43
CA GLN A 120 9.80 2.81 10.57
C GLN A 120 9.64 1.46 11.24
N GLN A 121 9.36 1.45 12.56
CA GLN A 121 9.14 0.23 13.32
C GLN A 121 7.65 -0.11 13.36
N THR A 122 7.31 -1.39 13.16
CA THR A 122 5.92 -1.87 13.32
C THR A 122 5.51 -1.99 14.79
N LYS A 123 6.50 -2.12 15.69
CA LYS A 123 6.23 -2.23 17.13
C LYS A 123 5.53 -0.98 17.65
N GLY A 124 4.37 -1.19 18.26
CA GLY A 124 3.54 -0.10 18.79
C GLY A 124 2.58 0.50 17.77
N ASN A 125 2.66 0.09 16.50
CA ASN A 125 1.74 0.48 15.45
C ASN A 125 0.84 -0.70 15.08
N LYS A 126 -0.36 -0.74 15.66
CA LYS A 126 -1.31 -1.84 15.49
C LYS A 126 -1.79 -1.97 14.06
N GLU A 127 -2.01 -0.86 13.38
CA GLU A 127 -2.47 -0.79 12.00
C GLU A 127 -1.44 -1.42 11.08
N MET A 128 -0.15 -1.06 11.23
CA MET A 128 0.94 -1.62 10.42
C MET A 128 1.18 -3.11 10.69
N LEU A 129 1.02 -3.56 11.93
CA LEU A 129 1.04 -5.01 12.23
C LEU A 129 -0.10 -5.74 11.53
N ASN A 130 -1.30 -5.16 11.49
CA ASN A 130 -2.44 -5.73 10.77
C ASN A 130 -2.21 -5.73 9.25
N VAL A 131 -1.63 -4.66 8.68
CA VAL A 131 -1.25 -4.61 7.25
C VAL A 131 -0.29 -5.74 6.93
N TYR A 132 0.80 -5.88 7.71
CA TYR A 132 1.78 -6.95 7.51
C TYR A 132 1.16 -8.34 7.61
N THR A 133 0.36 -8.60 8.65
CA THR A 133 -0.26 -9.91 8.89
C THR A 133 -1.19 -10.30 7.72
N LYS A 134 -2.04 -9.38 7.26
CA LYS A 134 -2.93 -9.64 6.12
C LYS A 134 -2.16 -9.87 4.82
N ALA A 135 -1.10 -9.09 4.60
CA ALA A 135 -0.24 -9.25 3.44
C ALA A 135 0.49 -10.61 3.46
N LEU A 136 1.03 -11.02 4.60
CA LEU A 136 1.70 -12.31 4.76
C LEU A 136 0.73 -13.49 4.55
N ASP A 137 -0.48 -13.42 5.11
CA ASP A 137 -1.51 -14.43 4.91
C ASP A 137 -1.91 -14.55 3.44
N ALA A 138 -2.05 -13.43 2.73
CA ALA A 138 -2.36 -13.42 1.30
C ALA A 138 -1.22 -14.02 0.47
N LEU A 139 0.05 -13.69 0.78
CA LEU A 139 1.19 -14.28 0.12
C LEU A 139 1.25 -15.80 0.31
N ASN A 140 1.05 -16.27 1.54
CA ASN A 140 1.04 -17.70 1.88
C ASN A 140 -0.05 -18.46 1.10
N LYS A 141 -1.25 -17.89 0.97
CA LYS A 141 -2.33 -18.46 0.16
C LYS A 141 -1.96 -18.57 -1.32
N LYS A 142 -1.35 -17.53 -1.89
CA LYS A 142 -0.87 -17.53 -3.28
C LYS A 142 0.19 -18.62 -3.52
N VAL A 143 1.14 -18.77 -2.60
CA VAL A 143 2.19 -19.81 -2.68
C VAL A 143 1.58 -21.22 -2.60
N GLN A 144 0.60 -21.45 -1.73
CA GLN A 144 -0.08 -22.73 -1.62
C GLN A 144 -0.88 -23.08 -2.89
N GLN A 145 -1.63 -22.12 -3.44
CA GLN A 145 -2.38 -22.29 -4.68
C GLN A 145 -1.46 -22.69 -5.85
N ASN A 146 -0.30 -22.02 -5.99
CA ASN A 146 0.66 -22.34 -7.04
C ASN A 146 1.25 -23.75 -6.91
N LYS A 147 1.42 -24.30 -5.70
CA LYS A 147 1.88 -25.69 -5.49
C LYS A 147 0.90 -26.76 -5.98
N TRP A 148 -0.41 -26.45 -6.02
CA TRP A 148 -1.42 -27.38 -6.51
C TRP A 148 -1.54 -27.40 -8.03
N LEU A 149 -1.12 -26.32 -8.72
CA LEU A 149 -1.17 -26.23 -10.19
C LEU A 149 -0.02 -26.97 -10.88
N HIS A 150 1.00 -27.42 -10.15
CA HIS A 150 2.18 -28.11 -10.65
C HIS A 150 2.25 -29.59 -10.23
N LYS A 151 1.15 -30.17 -9.75
CA LYS A 151 0.95 -31.60 -9.53
C LYS A 151 -0.01 -32.17 -10.57
#